data_69a288fe5d13265d63c7c55cedc29986
#
_entry.id   69a288fe5d13265d63c7c55cedc29986
#
_cell.length_a   1.000
_cell.length_b   1.000
_cell.length_c   1.000
_cell.angle_alpha   90.00
_cell.angle_beta   90.00
_cell.angle_gamma   90.00
#
_symmetry.space_group_name_H-M   'P 1'
#
loop_
_entity.id
_entity.type
_entity.pdbx_description
1 polymer ?
#
loop_
_entity_poly.entity_id
_entity_poly.type
_entity_poly.pdbx_seq_one_letter_code
_entity_poly.pdbx_strand_id
1 'polypeptide(L)'
;LSVFSDGLAIKTPEGIAKLTSRTTHFLSSEARQNLTDGRFTVIPGIESWMSRHAHEIEKLCMFFDSTEKTAAALPKFQAIPGVAVVQGSPDNIEVTAAGVDKGSALLALADLLGIPHENTLAVGDSENDRAMLEKAGIAAVMANGMPQIKAIGSIVSEADCDHDGVAELFGRLGI
;
A
#
# COMPACT_ATOMS: atom_id res chain seq x y z
N LEU A 1 -6.24 -12.37 4.54
CA LEU A 1 -6.00 -11.30 5.50
C LEU A 1 -4.51 -11.26 5.84
N SER A 2 -3.96 -10.06 5.83
CA SER A 2 -2.67 -9.72 6.45
C SER A 2 -2.92 -8.65 7.49
N VAL A 3 -2.26 -8.79 8.63
CA VAL A 3 -2.28 -7.79 9.72
C VAL A 3 -0.88 -7.23 9.84
N PHE A 4 -0.77 -5.92 9.91
CA PHE A 4 0.50 -5.22 10.15
C PHE A 4 0.47 -4.66 11.56
N SER A 5 1.52 -4.95 12.33
CA SER A 5 1.64 -4.57 13.73
C SER A 5 3.12 -4.58 14.12
N ASP A 6 3.61 -3.49 14.72
CA ASP A 6 5.00 -3.32 15.20
C ASP A 6 6.05 -3.71 14.13
N GLY A 7 5.85 -3.23 12.90
CA GLY A 7 6.74 -3.53 11.77
C GLY A 7 6.67 -4.97 11.26
N LEU A 8 5.80 -5.82 11.82
CA LEU A 8 5.60 -7.21 11.40
C LEU A 8 4.42 -7.32 10.43
N ALA A 9 4.55 -8.23 9.47
CA ALA A 9 3.45 -8.66 8.61
C ALA A 9 2.97 -10.04 9.07
N ILE A 10 1.77 -10.10 9.65
CA ILE A 10 1.20 -11.30 10.27
C ILE A 10 0.18 -11.91 9.34
N LYS A 11 0.21 -13.24 9.16
CA LYS A 11 -0.70 -14.01 8.31
C LYS A 11 -1.11 -15.31 8.96
N THR A 12 -2.20 -15.89 8.47
CA THR A 12 -2.53 -17.29 8.79
C THR A 12 -1.78 -18.25 7.86
N PRO A 13 -1.64 -19.53 8.22
CA PRO A 13 -1.10 -20.57 7.32
C PRO A 13 -1.83 -20.60 5.97
N GLU A 14 -3.17 -20.50 5.98
CA GLU A 14 -4.00 -20.47 4.78
C GLU A 14 -3.78 -19.19 3.98
N GLY A 15 -3.54 -18.06 4.64
CA GLY A 15 -3.19 -16.78 4.03
C GLY A 15 -1.89 -16.85 3.25
N ILE A 16 -0.88 -17.53 3.78
CA ILE A 16 0.39 -17.79 3.09
C ILE A 16 0.16 -18.71 1.88
N ALA A 17 -0.56 -19.83 2.07
CA ALA A 17 -0.84 -20.75 0.97
C ALA A 17 -1.59 -20.09 -0.19
N LYS A 18 -2.58 -19.23 0.11
CA LYS A 18 -3.29 -18.44 -0.91
C LYS A 18 -2.39 -17.42 -1.60
N LEU A 19 -1.52 -16.74 -0.88
CA LEU A 19 -0.59 -15.77 -1.45
C LEU A 19 0.34 -16.46 -2.44
N THR A 20 0.95 -17.57 -2.06
CA THR A 20 1.86 -18.34 -2.93
C THR A 20 1.16 -18.88 -4.18
N SER A 21 -0.12 -19.25 -4.11
CA SER A 21 -0.88 -19.74 -5.28
C SER A 21 -1.32 -18.62 -6.23
N ARG A 22 -1.62 -17.42 -5.73
CA ARG A 22 -2.06 -16.25 -6.54
C ARG A 22 -0.91 -15.52 -7.21
N THR A 23 0.23 -15.43 -6.55
CA THR A 23 1.40 -14.70 -7.03
C THR A 23 2.16 -15.42 -8.15
N THR A 24 1.68 -16.58 -8.62
CA THR A 24 2.31 -17.30 -9.74
C THR A 24 2.33 -16.52 -11.06
N HIS A 25 1.51 -15.47 -11.21
CA HIS A 25 1.44 -14.69 -12.45
C HIS A 25 2.14 -13.31 -12.40
N PHE A 26 2.44 -12.76 -11.21
CA PHE A 26 2.93 -11.38 -11.07
C PHE A 26 4.28 -11.24 -10.36
N LEU A 27 4.82 -12.31 -9.76
CA LEU A 27 6.10 -12.23 -9.06
C LEU A 27 7.17 -13.08 -9.76
N SER A 28 8.38 -12.53 -9.85
CA SER A 28 9.56 -13.29 -10.22
C SER A 28 9.78 -14.50 -9.28
N SER A 29 10.53 -15.49 -9.73
CA SER A 29 10.89 -16.65 -8.89
C SER A 29 11.58 -16.25 -7.59
N GLU A 30 12.37 -15.20 -7.62
CA GLU A 30 13.09 -14.64 -6.49
C GLU A 30 12.15 -13.93 -5.50
N ALA A 31 11.18 -13.17 -5.98
CA ALA A 31 10.14 -12.56 -5.16
C ALA A 31 9.25 -13.62 -4.47
N ARG A 32 9.00 -14.77 -5.11
CA ARG A 32 8.28 -15.90 -4.49
C ARG A 32 9.06 -16.55 -3.37
N GLN A 33 10.36 -16.74 -3.54
CA GLN A 33 11.25 -17.29 -2.53
C GLN A 33 11.33 -16.36 -1.32
N ASN A 34 11.40 -15.05 -1.56
CA ASN A 34 11.37 -14.01 -0.52
C ASN A 34 10.04 -13.96 0.27
N LEU A 35 8.91 -14.42 -0.28
CA LEU A 35 7.64 -14.53 0.45
C LEU A 35 7.64 -15.66 1.49
N THR A 36 8.49 -16.65 1.34
CA THR A 36 8.60 -17.81 2.25
C THR A 36 9.73 -17.67 3.26
N ASP A 37 10.68 -16.76 3.04
CA ASP A 37 11.90 -16.63 3.83
C ASP A 37 11.76 -15.73 5.08
N GLY A 38 10.79 -16.02 5.94
CA GLY A 38 10.73 -15.41 7.29
C GLY A 38 10.22 -13.95 7.34
N ARG A 39 9.71 -13.40 6.24
CA ARG A 39 9.13 -12.03 6.21
C ARG A 39 7.73 -11.94 6.83
N PHE A 40 7.11 -13.07 7.11
CA PHE A 40 5.78 -13.11 7.73
C PHE A 40 5.84 -13.87 9.05
N THR A 41 5.23 -13.30 10.07
CA THR A 41 4.87 -14.02 11.28
C THR A 41 3.59 -14.81 11.02
N VAL A 42 3.66 -16.13 11.17
CA VAL A 42 2.51 -17.02 10.89
C VAL A 42 1.82 -17.36 12.21
N ILE A 43 0.56 -16.93 12.34
CA ILE A 43 -0.23 -17.17 13.56
C ILE A 43 -1.53 -17.91 13.19
N PRO A 44 -1.71 -19.15 13.67
CA PRO A 44 -3.01 -19.82 13.63
C PRO A 44 -4.00 -19.06 14.51
N GLY A 45 -5.26 -18.89 14.05
CA GLY A 45 -6.30 -18.20 14.83
C GLY A 45 -6.01 -16.70 14.99
N ILE A 46 -5.69 -16.04 13.88
CA ILE A 46 -5.35 -14.61 13.82
C ILE A 46 -6.43 -13.72 14.45
N GLU A 47 -7.71 -14.11 14.40
CA GLU A 47 -8.82 -13.38 15.00
C GLU A 47 -8.67 -13.25 16.52
N SER A 48 -8.29 -14.35 17.18
CA SER A 48 -8.02 -14.34 18.61
C SER A 48 -6.79 -13.51 18.97
N TRP A 49 -5.78 -13.50 18.10
CA TRP A 49 -4.62 -12.64 18.26
C TRP A 49 -5.01 -11.17 18.11
N MET A 50 -5.72 -10.82 17.05
CA MET A 50 -6.21 -9.44 16.79
C MET A 50 -7.05 -8.91 17.98
N SER A 51 -7.93 -9.74 18.56
CA SER A 51 -8.76 -9.32 19.69
C SER A 51 -7.94 -8.94 20.93
N ARG A 52 -6.78 -9.57 21.14
CA ARG A 52 -5.88 -9.26 22.27
C ARG A 52 -4.92 -8.10 21.98
N HIS A 53 -4.62 -7.82 20.71
CA HIS A 53 -3.61 -6.85 20.26
C HIS A 53 -4.26 -5.73 19.43
N ALA A 54 -5.55 -5.47 19.61
CA ALA A 54 -6.30 -4.53 18.76
C ALA A 54 -5.68 -3.12 18.74
N HIS A 55 -5.06 -2.68 19.84
CA HIS A 55 -4.42 -1.39 19.98
C HIS A 55 -3.03 -1.29 19.30
N GLU A 56 -2.47 -2.42 18.89
CA GLU A 56 -1.17 -2.51 18.22
C GLU A 56 -1.30 -2.64 16.70
N ILE A 57 -2.53 -2.81 16.18
CA ILE A 57 -2.78 -3.02 14.76
C ILE A 57 -2.65 -1.70 14.00
N GLU A 58 -1.70 -1.64 13.09
CA GLU A 58 -1.43 -0.47 12.24
C GLU A 58 -2.25 -0.50 10.95
N LYS A 59 -2.36 -1.68 10.31
CA LYS A 59 -3.06 -1.85 9.04
C LYS A 59 -3.60 -3.28 8.89
N LEU A 60 -4.77 -3.39 8.27
CA LEU A 60 -5.32 -4.63 7.74
C LEU A 60 -5.26 -4.59 6.21
N CYS A 61 -4.84 -5.67 5.58
CA CYS A 61 -4.89 -5.84 4.13
C CYS A 61 -5.59 -7.15 3.79
N MET A 62 -6.68 -7.05 3.06
CA MET A 62 -7.53 -8.19 2.68
C MET A 62 -7.54 -8.35 1.17
N PHE A 63 -7.25 -9.56 0.70
CA PHE A 63 -7.39 -9.92 -0.71
C PHE A 63 -8.63 -10.79 -0.90
N PHE A 64 -9.41 -10.47 -1.91
CA PHE A 64 -10.63 -11.17 -2.28
C PHE A 64 -10.39 -12.08 -3.48
N ASP A 65 -11.29 -13.06 -3.67
CA ASP A 65 -11.15 -14.02 -4.76
C ASP A 65 -11.62 -13.47 -6.11
N SER A 66 -12.30 -12.33 -6.12
CA SER A 66 -12.67 -11.60 -7.34
C SER A 66 -12.92 -10.12 -7.08
N THR A 67 -12.84 -9.32 -8.13
CA THR A 67 -13.11 -7.88 -8.08
C THR A 67 -14.55 -7.56 -7.71
N GLU A 68 -15.51 -8.41 -8.09
CA GLU A 68 -16.93 -8.27 -7.72
C GLU A 68 -17.12 -8.43 -6.20
N LYS A 69 -16.42 -9.39 -5.59
CA LYS A 69 -16.44 -9.56 -4.11
C LYS A 69 -15.82 -8.36 -3.40
N THR A 70 -14.74 -7.83 -3.94
CA THR A 70 -14.11 -6.61 -3.42
C THR A 70 -15.06 -5.42 -3.49
N ALA A 71 -15.68 -5.19 -4.66
CA ALA A 71 -16.65 -4.12 -4.88
C ALA A 71 -17.88 -4.23 -3.95
N ALA A 72 -18.35 -5.45 -3.67
CA ALA A 72 -19.47 -5.69 -2.75
C ALA A 72 -19.06 -5.51 -1.27
N ALA A 73 -17.79 -5.71 -0.92
CA ALA A 73 -17.28 -5.57 0.43
C ALA A 73 -16.90 -4.12 0.75
N LEU A 74 -16.32 -3.40 -0.19
CA LEU A 74 -15.76 -2.06 -0.02
C LEU A 74 -16.70 -1.09 0.72
N PRO A 75 -17.97 -0.89 0.32
CA PRO A 75 -18.87 0.04 1.02
C PRO A 75 -19.17 -0.37 2.46
N LYS A 76 -19.08 -1.67 2.78
CA LYS A 76 -19.28 -2.16 4.15
C LYS A 76 -18.11 -1.77 5.06
N PHE A 77 -16.88 -1.83 4.54
CA PHE A 77 -15.70 -1.37 5.27
C PHE A 77 -15.68 0.15 5.39
N GLN A 78 -16.05 0.88 4.34
CA GLN A 78 -16.14 2.35 4.36
C GLN A 78 -17.19 2.88 5.35
N ALA A 79 -18.21 2.09 5.66
CA ALA A 79 -19.22 2.44 6.65
C ALA A 79 -18.77 2.27 8.11
N ILE A 80 -17.59 1.67 8.38
CA ILE A 80 -17.07 1.49 9.73
C ILE A 80 -16.49 2.83 10.21
N PRO A 81 -16.98 3.39 11.34
CA PRO A 81 -16.47 4.65 11.84
C PRO A 81 -15.04 4.49 12.40
N GLY A 82 -14.24 5.55 12.28
CA GLY A 82 -12.88 5.59 12.84
C GLY A 82 -11.82 4.89 12.01
N VAL A 83 -12.14 4.45 10.79
CA VAL A 83 -11.18 3.85 9.86
C VAL A 83 -11.10 4.61 8.55
N ALA A 84 -9.93 4.53 7.91
CA ALA A 84 -9.73 4.89 6.51
C ALA A 84 -9.63 3.60 5.68
N VAL A 85 -10.28 3.60 4.50
CA VAL A 85 -10.37 2.42 3.64
C VAL A 85 -9.95 2.80 2.23
N VAL A 86 -8.93 2.14 1.71
CA VAL A 86 -8.39 2.36 0.37
C VAL A 86 -8.18 1.05 -0.37
N GLN A 87 -8.01 1.14 -1.68
CA GLN A 87 -7.63 0.03 -2.56
C GLN A 87 -6.27 0.31 -3.18
N GLY A 88 -5.34 -0.63 -3.03
CA GLY A 88 -4.05 -0.63 -3.74
C GLY A 88 -4.12 -1.42 -5.06
N SER A 89 -5.11 -2.32 -5.17
CA SER A 89 -5.41 -3.10 -6.38
C SER A 89 -6.91 -3.41 -6.47
N PRO A 90 -7.43 -3.82 -7.65
CA PRO A 90 -8.86 -4.12 -7.81
C PRO A 90 -9.39 -5.25 -6.92
N ASP A 91 -8.52 -6.10 -6.41
CA ASP A 91 -8.89 -7.29 -5.62
C ASP A 91 -8.52 -7.16 -4.13
N ASN A 92 -8.04 -5.98 -3.66
CA ASN A 92 -7.73 -5.78 -2.26
C ASN A 92 -8.52 -4.64 -1.60
N ILE A 93 -8.59 -4.68 -0.29
CA ILE A 93 -9.04 -3.59 0.59
C ILE A 93 -7.99 -3.44 1.69
N GLU A 94 -7.52 -2.22 1.89
CA GLU A 94 -6.64 -1.84 2.99
C GLU A 94 -7.41 -0.95 3.98
N VAL A 95 -7.22 -1.21 5.26
CA VAL A 95 -7.88 -0.50 6.35
C VAL A 95 -6.83 -0.03 7.34
N THR A 96 -6.83 1.26 7.64
CA THR A 96 -6.01 1.91 8.66
C THR A 96 -6.91 2.70 9.63
N ALA A 97 -6.35 3.27 10.67
CA ALA A 97 -7.07 4.24 11.50
C ALA A 97 -7.41 5.50 10.67
N ALA A 98 -8.52 6.16 10.98
CA ALA A 98 -8.90 7.41 10.35
C ALA A 98 -7.79 8.47 10.53
N GLY A 99 -7.47 9.19 9.45
CA GLY A 99 -6.39 10.18 9.45
C GLY A 99 -4.98 9.60 9.29
N VAL A 100 -4.84 8.27 9.23
CA VAL A 100 -3.58 7.60 8.95
C VAL A 100 -3.56 7.20 7.47
N ASP A 101 -2.78 7.92 6.69
CA ASP A 101 -2.55 7.70 5.27
C ASP A 101 -1.08 7.96 4.91
N LYS A 102 -0.66 7.59 3.68
CA LYS A 102 0.72 7.82 3.23
C LYS A 102 1.11 9.29 3.20
N GLY A 103 0.14 10.18 3.00
CA GLY A 103 0.40 11.63 2.97
C GLY A 103 0.62 12.20 4.36
N SER A 104 -0.16 11.80 5.36
CA SER A 104 0.08 12.20 6.75
C SER A 104 1.42 11.67 7.27
N ALA A 105 1.79 10.44 6.86
CA ALA A 105 3.08 9.84 7.21
C ALA A 105 4.26 10.58 6.54
N LEU A 106 4.13 10.96 5.27
CA LEU A 106 5.13 11.77 4.56
C LEU A 106 5.40 13.09 5.29
N LEU A 107 4.35 13.82 5.63
CA LEU A 107 4.50 15.11 6.29
C LEU A 107 5.05 14.96 7.71
N ALA A 108 4.59 13.99 8.48
CA ALA A 108 5.12 13.71 9.81
C ALA A 108 6.63 13.36 9.78
N LEU A 109 7.06 12.60 8.76
CA LEU A 109 8.48 12.29 8.56
C LEU A 109 9.28 13.54 8.16
N ALA A 110 8.74 14.37 7.27
CA ALA A 110 9.36 15.64 6.87
C ALA A 110 9.54 16.56 8.08
N ASP A 111 8.51 16.72 8.92
CA ASP A 111 8.56 17.50 10.14
C ASP A 111 9.62 16.97 11.12
N LEU A 112 9.66 15.65 11.31
CA LEU A 112 10.65 14.99 12.18
C LEU A 112 12.10 15.24 11.72
N LEU A 113 12.31 15.30 10.41
CA LEU A 113 13.64 15.53 9.79
C LEU A 113 13.95 17.01 9.56
N GLY A 114 13.01 17.92 9.86
CA GLY A 114 13.18 19.36 9.61
C GLY A 114 13.20 19.70 8.13
N ILE A 115 12.55 18.89 7.27
CA ILE A 115 12.44 19.11 5.82
C ILE A 115 11.17 19.92 5.54
N PRO A 116 11.25 21.10 4.88
CA PRO A 116 10.07 21.81 4.42
C PRO A 116 9.21 20.95 3.50
N HIS A 117 7.88 21.02 3.63
CA HIS A 117 6.96 20.14 2.88
C HIS A 117 7.11 20.33 1.36
N GLU A 118 7.38 21.55 0.89
CA GLU A 118 7.68 21.85 -0.51
C GLU A 118 8.93 21.14 -1.07
N ASN A 119 9.81 20.66 -0.19
CA ASN A 119 11.01 19.90 -0.56
C ASN A 119 10.82 18.40 -0.48
N THR A 120 9.58 17.93 -0.41
CA THR A 120 9.25 16.48 -0.42
C THR A 120 8.90 16.03 -1.84
N LEU A 121 9.31 14.82 -2.18
CA LEU A 121 8.94 14.13 -3.42
C LEU A 121 8.12 12.88 -3.06
N ALA A 122 6.97 12.73 -3.70
CA ALA A 122 6.19 11.50 -3.66
C ALA A 122 6.14 10.85 -5.05
N VAL A 123 6.31 9.54 -5.09
CA VAL A 123 6.13 8.72 -6.30
C VAL A 123 5.04 7.70 -6.05
N GLY A 124 4.05 7.60 -6.94
CA GLY A 124 2.93 6.69 -6.77
C GLY A 124 2.24 6.31 -8.07
N ASP A 125 1.28 5.38 -8.00
CA ASP A 125 0.56 4.87 -9.18
C ASP A 125 -0.92 4.57 -8.93
N SER A 126 -1.36 4.47 -7.68
CA SER A 126 -2.71 3.99 -7.33
C SER A 126 -3.40 4.82 -6.22
N GLU A 127 -4.66 4.50 -5.92
CA GLU A 127 -5.48 5.30 -4.99
C GLU A 127 -4.91 5.39 -3.57
N ASN A 128 -4.17 4.39 -3.11
CA ASN A 128 -3.52 4.46 -1.79
C ASN A 128 -2.34 5.45 -1.73
N ASP A 129 -1.89 5.99 -2.88
CA ASP A 129 -0.85 7.01 -2.99
C ASP A 129 -1.43 8.43 -3.10
N ARG A 130 -2.73 8.57 -3.39
CA ARG A 130 -3.39 9.86 -3.62
C ARG A 130 -3.03 10.90 -2.57
N ALA A 131 -3.24 10.58 -1.29
CA ALA A 131 -3.00 11.53 -0.20
C ALA A 131 -1.53 11.96 -0.10
N MET A 132 -0.59 11.06 -0.43
CA MET A 132 0.84 11.36 -0.45
C MET A 132 1.20 12.29 -1.62
N LEU A 133 0.66 12.00 -2.81
CA LEU A 133 0.87 12.81 -4.01
C LEU A 133 0.26 14.21 -3.86
N GLU A 134 -0.94 14.32 -3.28
CA GLU A 134 -1.61 15.62 -3.06
C GLU A 134 -0.90 16.51 -2.04
N LYS A 135 -0.16 15.93 -1.09
CA LYS A 135 0.51 16.65 0.00
C LYS A 135 2.00 16.92 -0.24
N ALA A 136 2.64 16.18 -1.14
CA ALA A 136 4.04 16.38 -1.46
C ALA A 136 4.31 17.67 -2.20
N GLY A 137 5.51 18.24 -2.04
CA GLY A 137 5.98 19.37 -2.83
C GLY A 137 6.10 19.03 -4.32
N ILE A 138 6.52 17.81 -4.64
CA ILE A 138 6.56 17.27 -6.00
C ILE A 138 5.78 15.96 -6.04
N ALA A 139 4.72 15.92 -6.84
CA ALA A 139 3.93 14.72 -7.10
C ALA A 139 4.37 14.06 -8.40
N ALA A 140 5.06 12.93 -8.33
CA ALA A 140 5.50 12.16 -9.48
C ALA A 140 4.63 10.90 -9.63
N VAL A 141 4.14 10.62 -10.82
CA VAL A 141 3.26 9.48 -11.09
C VAL A 141 3.87 8.57 -12.13
N MET A 142 3.76 7.25 -11.90
CA MET A 142 4.28 6.23 -12.81
C MET A 142 3.48 6.14 -14.10
N ALA A 143 4.14 5.78 -15.21
CA ALA A 143 3.50 5.59 -16.54
C ALA A 143 2.35 4.56 -16.49
N ASN A 144 2.47 3.53 -15.67
CA ASN A 144 1.41 2.53 -15.43
C ASN A 144 0.34 2.98 -14.43
N GLY A 145 0.46 4.20 -13.88
CA GLY A 145 -0.47 4.71 -12.86
C GLY A 145 -1.90 4.88 -13.38
N MET A 146 -2.85 4.80 -12.45
CA MET A 146 -4.28 4.98 -12.73
C MET A 146 -4.55 6.36 -13.34
N PRO A 147 -5.47 6.51 -14.33
CA PRO A 147 -5.74 7.81 -14.98
C PRO A 147 -6.04 8.95 -14.00
N GLN A 148 -6.83 8.68 -12.97
CA GLN A 148 -7.19 9.67 -11.94
C GLN A 148 -6.02 10.05 -11.01
N ILE A 149 -4.99 9.21 -10.92
CA ILE A 149 -3.75 9.49 -10.17
C ILE A 149 -2.79 10.28 -11.05
N LYS A 150 -2.68 9.95 -12.34
CA LYS A 150 -1.92 10.77 -13.30
C LYS A 150 -2.42 12.21 -13.38
N ALA A 151 -3.73 12.41 -13.22
CA ALA A 151 -4.34 13.75 -13.26
C ALA A 151 -3.90 14.69 -12.14
N ILE A 152 -3.39 14.17 -11.02
CA ILE A 152 -2.87 14.95 -9.89
C ILE A 152 -1.35 15.07 -9.88
N GLY A 153 -0.65 14.34 -10.75
CA GLY A 153 0.80 14.38 -10.85
C GLY A 153 1.32 15.68 -11.45
N SER A 154 2.38 16.24 -10.86
CA SER A 154 3.16 17.35 -11.47
C SER A 154 4.03 16.84 -12.61
N ILE A 155 4.46 15.59 -12.53
CA ILE A 155 5.26 14.90 -13.53
C ILE A 155 4.79 13.44 -13.64
N VAL A 156 4.75 12.90 -14.85
CA VAL A 156 4.46 11.49 -15.12
C VAL A 156 5.67 10.88 -15.81
N SER A 157 6.11 9.69 -15.37
CA SER A 157 7.21 8.98 -16.01
C SER A 157 6.82 8.54 -17.45
N GLU A 158 7.80 8.38 -18.30
CA GLU A 158 7.62 7.76 -19.63
C GLU A 158 7.72 6.23 -19.53
N ALA A 159 8.61 5.76 -18.64
CA ALA A 159 8.77 4.36 -18.31
C ALA A 159 7.83 3.92 -17.18
N ASP A 160 7.42 2.66 -17.20
CA ASP A 160 6.58 2.04 -16.16
C ASP A 160 7.42 1.39 -15.05
N CYS A 161 6.76 0.68 -14.14
CA CYS A 161 7.40 0.02 -13.00
C CYS A 161 8.35 -1.13 -13.40
N ASP A 162 8.21 -1.70 -14.61
CA ASP A 162 9.04 -2.79 -15.12
C ASP A 162 10.24 -2.28 -15.94
N HIS A 163 10.31 -0.96 -16.21
CA HIS A 163 11.30 -0.31 -17.06
C HIS A 163 11.99 0.89 -16.38
N ASP A 164 12.29 0.76 -15.07
CA ASP A 164 13.04 1.74 -14.29
C ASP A 164 12.42 3.15 -14.23
N GLY A 165 11.09 3.28 -14.27
CA GLY A 165 10.39 4.57 -14.30
C GLY A 165 10.69 5.47 -13.10
N VAL A 166 10.99 4.92 -11.92
CA VAL A 166 11.43 5.72 -10.75
C VAL A 166 12.80 6.34 -10.99
N ALA A 167 13.74 5.59 -11.56
CA ALA A 167 15.09 6.09 -11.88
C ALA A 167 15.02 7.17 -12.97
N GLU A 168 14.14 6.99 -13.98
CA GLU A 168 13.87 8.01 -15.00
C GLU A 168 13.36 9.31 -14.35
N LEU A 169 12.41 9.24 -13.42
CA LEU A 169 11.88 10.41 -12.71
C LEU A 169 12.99 11.16 -11.97
N PHE A 170 13.87 10.46 -11.26
CA PHE A 170 14.99 11.09 -10.57
C PHE A 170 15.93 11.78 -11.55
N GLY A 171 16.27 11.14 -12.67
CA GLY A 171 17.10 11.75 -13.72
C GLY A 171 16.46 13.03 -14.30
N ARG A 172 15.13 13.04 -14.53
CA ARG A 172 14.38 14.22 -15.04
C ARG A 172 14.28 15.34 -14.01
N LEU A 173 14.27 15.02 -12.73
CA LEU A 173 14.26 15.99 -11.64
C LEU A 173 15.66 16.48 -11.25
N GLY A 174 16.72 15.84 -11.76
CA GLY A 174 18.12 16.19 -11.46
C GLY A 174 18.57 15.82 -10.05
N ILE A 175 18.02 14.75 -9.49
CA ILE A 175 18.31 14.21 -8.15
C ILE A 175 18.81 12.78 -8.24
#